data_829a59d755cd8e51746605f05b95c413
#
_entry.id   829a59d755cd8e51746605f05b95c413
#
_cell.length_a   1.000
_cell.length_b   1.000
_cell.length_c   1.000
_cell.angle_alpha   90.00
_cell.angle_beta   90.00
_cell.angle_gamma   90.00
#
_symmetry.space_group_name_H-M   'P 1'
#
loop_
_entity.id
_entity.type
_entity.pdbx_description
1 polymer ?
#
loop_
_entity_poly.entity_id
_entity_poly.type
_entity_poly.pdbx_seq_one_letter_code
_entity_poly.pdbx_strand_id
1 'polypeptide(L)'
;ILHQLNKLQNSVQNIINEIQKTKTSVLYILGPKSNLSIFNTLKSGVSIVKNKELTNEAIPSYNSNFISFTFSEEAKQLLPKLPPLITQFGDYNTSVGANVFFYQKIGGVSTNYPLIVFNDQLGNKSGVITGTGLWQWKLYNHLYTDNCDVFNEIINKMALYVSAKGDKSLCRVTSKN
;
A
#
# COMPACT_ATOMS: atom_id res chain seq x y z
N ILE A 1 1.09 8.04 8.32
CA ILE A 1 0.68 8.01 6.91
C ILE A 1 1.31 9.21 6.20
N LEU A 2 2.00 8.97 5.08
CA LEU A 2 2.54 10.00 4.21
C LEU A 2 1.81 9.99 2.87
N HIS A 3 1.14 11.10 2.55
CA HIS A 3 0.35 11.24 1.33
C HIS A 3 1.01 12.23 0.36
N GLN A 4 1.25 11.79 -0.88
CA GLN A 4 1.84 12.56 -1.98
C GLN A 4 3.05 13.40 -1.55
N LEU A 5 4.16 12.73 -1.22
CA LEU A 5 5.45 13.41 -0.97
C LEU A 5 5.80 14.30 -2.16
N ASN A 6 5.54 15.59 -2.03
CA ASN A 6 5.72 16.57 -3.08
C ASN A 6 7.20 17.00 -3.19
N LYS A 7 7.55 17.78 -4.24
CA LYS A 7 8.90 18.33 -4.40
C LYS A 7 9.30 19.16 -3.17
N LEU A 8 10.39 18.74 -2.59
CA LEU A 8 11.25 19.39 -1.60
C LEU A 8 10.81 20.75 -1.03
N GLN A 9 10.21 20.67 0.14
CA GLN A 9 10.52 21.62 1.20
C GLN A 9 11.47 20.90 2.17
N ASN A 10 12.43 21.59 2.76
CA ASN A 10 13.40 21.04 3.73
C ASN A 10 12.74 20.22 4.85
N SER A 11 11.50 20.55 5.21
CA SER A 11 10.69 19.84 6.19
C SER A 11 10.38 18.38 5.81
N VAL A 12 10.12 18.08 4.52
CA VAL A 12 9.84 16.73 4.05
C VAL A 12 11.09 15.87 4.16
N GLN A 13 12.25 16.40 3.79
CA GLN A 13 13.51 15.68 3.89
C GLN A 13 13.86 15.37 5.36
N ASN A 14 13.61 16.29 6.28
CA ASN A 14 13.83 16.08 7.71
C ASN A 14 12.92 14.95 8.25
N ILE A 15 11.65 14.94 7.87
CA ILE A 15 10.72 13.86 8.24
C ILE A 15 11.21 12.51 7.70
N ILE A 16 11.62 12.44 6.45
CA ILE A 16 12.15 11.22 5.83
C ILE A 16 13.40 10.74 6.58
N ASN A 17 14.34 11.63 6.85
CA ASN A 17 15.55 11.30 7.59
C ASN A 17 15.25 10.76 8.99
N GLU A 18 14.29 11.37 9.69
CA GLU A 18 13.87 10.91 11.01
C GLU A 18 13.20 9.54 10.97
N ILE A 19 12.33 9.30 9.98
CA ILE A 19 11.71 7.99 9.76
C ILE A 19 12.77 6.90 9.52
N GLN A 20 13.77 7.19 8.69
CA GLN A 20 14.86 6.24 8.41
C GLN A 20 15.70 5.98 9.65
N LYS A 21 16.02 7.02 10.43
CA LYS A 21 16.81 6.93 11.65
C LYS A 21 16.10 6.15 12.75
N THR A 22 14.82 6.42 12.94
CA THR A 22 14.00 5.77 13.99
C THR A 22 13.42 4.43 13.56
N LYS A 23 13.59 4.03 12.30
CA LYS A 23 12.98 2.84 11.71
C LYS A 23 11.45 2.80 11.95
N THR A 24 10.80 3.95 11.81
CA THR A 24 9.37 4.07 12.00
C THR A 24 8.63 3.44 10.82
N SER A 25 7.63 2.60 11.13
CA SER A 25 6.75 2.02 10.11
C SER A 25 5.91 3.08 9.42
N VAL A 26 5.78 3.01 8.10
CA VAL A 26 5.10 4.04 7.31
C VAL A 26 4.16 3.43 6.28
N LEU A 27 2.99 4.03 6.14
CA LEU A 27 2.08 3.82 5.01
C LEU A 27 2.20 5.00 4.04
N TYR A 28 2.74 4.74 2.86
CA TYR A 28 2.86 5.73 1.78
C TYR A 28 1.63 5.67 0.88
N ILE A 29 1.09 6.83 0.53
CA ILE A 29 0.05 6.97 -0.49
C ILE A 29 0.61 7.84 -1.60
N LEU A 30 0.86 7.24 -2.75
CA LEU A 30 1.42 7.94 -3.91
C LEU A 30 0.29 8.49 -4.79
N GLY A 31 0.62 9.51 -5.53
CA GLY A 31 -0.29 10.12 -6.49
C GLY A 31 0.48 10.86 -7.60
N PRO A 32 -0.22 11.50 -8.53
CA PRO A 32 0.39 12.18 -9.67
C PRO A 32 1.44 13.24 -9.32
N LYS A 33 1.32 13.83 -8.11
CA LYS A 33 2.25 14.85 -7.61
C LYS A 33 3.40 14.29 -6.76
N SER A 34 3.48 12.99 -6.57
CA SER A 34 4.54 12.37 -5.78
C SER A 34 5.89 12.48 -6.46
N ASN A 35 6.93 12.80 -5.69
CA ASN A 35 8.30 12.77 -6.15
C ASN A 35 8.83 11.33 -6.11
N LEU A 36 8.74 10.64 -7.25
CA LEU A 36 9.14 9.23 -7.34
C LEU A 36 10.65 9.03 -7.16
N SER A 37 11.49 10.00 -7.52
CA SER A 37 12.93 9.89 -7.31
C SER A 37 13.28 9.80 -5.82
N ILE A 38 12.66 10.64 -4.99
CA ILE A 38 12.82 10.57 -3.53
C ILE A 38 12.17 9.28 -2.99
N PHE A 39 10.95 8.97 -3.43
CA PHE A 39 10.26 7.77 -2.97
C PHE A 39 11.07 6.50 -3.21
N ASN A 40 11.66 6.34 -4.39
CA ASN A 40 12.46 5.16 -4.74
C ASN A 40 13.69 4.97 -3.84
N THR A 41 14.24 6.06 -3.25
CA THR A 41 15.36 5.94 -2.30
C THR A 41 14.94 5.33 -0.96
N LEU A 42 13.65 5.29 -0.63
CA LEU A 42 13.12 4.81 0.64
C LEU A 42 13.07 3.28 0.74
N LYS A 43 13.28 2.57 -0.38
CA LYS A 43 13.29 1.09 -0.44
C LYS A 43 12.04 0.46 0.20
N SER A 44 10.88 1.04 -0.02
CA SER A 44 9.61 0.69 0.62
C SER A 44 8.92 -0.58 0.08
N GLY A 45 9.62 -1.37 -0.74
CA GLY A 45 9.11 -2.62 -1.32
C GLY A 45 8.68 -2.50 -2.78
N VAL A 46 8.57 -1.29 -3.30
CA VAL A 46 8.29 -1.03 -4.71
C VAL A 46 9.10 0.18 -5.19
N SER A 47 9.56 0.13 -6.43
CA SER A 47 10.09 1.30 -7.14
C SER A 47 9.30 1.56 -8.41
N ILE A 48 9.15 2.83 -8.76
CA ILE A 48 8.33 3.27 -9.88
C ILE A 48 9.18 4.14 -10.80
N VAL A 49 9.29 3.73 -12.05
CA VAL A 49 9.96 4.51 -13.10
C VAL A 49 8.88 5.12 -13.98
N LYS A 50 8.73 6.44 -13.90
CA LYS A 50 7.75 7.19 -14.66
C LYS A 50 8.21 7.31 -16.11
N ASN A 51 7.37 6.89 -17.06
CA ASN A 51 7.71 6.94 -18.47
C ASN A 51 7.18 8.20 -19.16
N LYS A 52 6.05 8.72 -18.70
CA LYS A 52 5.39 9.95 -19.24
C LYS A 52 4.65 10.68 -18.12
N GLU A 53 4.34 11.95 -18.36
CA GLU A 53 3.47 12.77 -17.48
C GLU A 53 1.99 12.38 -17.64
N LEU A 54 1.70 11.06 -17.65
CA LEU A 54 0.37 10.49 -17.79
C LEU A 54 0.00 9.71 -16.55
N THR A 55 -1.28 9.43 -16.42
CA THR A 55 -1.83 8.59 -15.36
C THR A 55 -2.70 7.48 -15.94
N ASN A 56 -2.86 6.41 -15.18
CA ASN A 56 -3.76 5.32 -15.47
C ASN A 56 -4.89 5.27 -14.44
N GLU A 57 -6.05 4.80 -14.87
CA GLU A 57 -7.09 4.29 -13.99
C GLU A 57 -6.83 2.81 -13.73
N ALA A 58 -6.40 2.49 -12.52
CA ALA A 58 -6.03 1.15 -12.10
C ALA A 58 -7.15 0.54 -11.24
N ILE A 59 -7.89 -0.40 -11.79
CA ILE A 59 -8.88 -1.18 -11.04
C ILE A 59 -8.13 -2.14 -10.12
N PRO A 60 -8.50 -2.22 -8.82
CA PRO A 60 -7.88 -3.14 -7.89
C PRO A 60 -8.18 -4.61 -8.26
N SER A 61 -7.13 -5.41 -8.43
CA SER A 61 -7.21 -6.85 -8.65
C SER A 61 -6.65 -7.56 -7.42
N TYR A 62 -7.52 -8.20 -6.64
CA TYR A 62 -7.13 -8.89 -5.41
C TYR A 62 -6.16 -10.04 -5.70
N ASN A 63 -5.09 -10.12 -4.90
CA ASN A 63 -4.13 -11.21 -4.97
C ASN A 63 -4.56 -12.34 -4.01
N SER A 64 -5.01 -13.46 -4.57
CA SER A 64 -5.43 -14.64 -3.81
C SER A 64 -4.31 -15.26 -2.96
N ASN A 65 -3.05 -15.01 -3.30
CA ASN A 65 -1.89 -15.48 -2.54
C ASN A 65 -1.54 -14.57 -1.35
N PHE A 66 -2.28 -13.48 -1.16
CA PHE A 66 -2.05 -12.58 -0.02
C PHE A 66 -2.67 -13.17 1.24
N ILE A 67 -1.84 -13.51 2.23
CA ILE A 67 -2.25 -14.23 3.45
C ILE A 67 -2.04 -13.43 4.74
N SER A 68 -1.52 -12.20 4.66
CA SER A 68 -1.13 -11.44 5.86
C SER A 68 -2.29 -11.04 6.76
N PHE A 69 -3.50 -10.94 6.21
CA PHE A 69 -4.75 -10.76 6.96
C PHE A 69 -5.95 -11.21 6.13
N THR A 70 -7.01 -11.63 6.82
CA THR A 70 -8.27 -12.08 6.21
C THR A 70 -9.31 -10.97 6.23
N PHE A 71 -10.36 -11.10 5.42
CA PHE A 71 -11.46 -10.15 5.33
C PHE A 71 -12.79 -10.80 5.71
N SER A 72 -13.75 -9.96 6.15
CA SER A 72 -15.15 -10.36 6.28
C SER A 72 -15.72 -10.81 4.94
N GLU A 73 -16.80 -11.58 4.96
CA GLU A 73 -17.45 -12.02 3.73
C GLU A 73 -18.02 -10.84 2.92
N GLU A 74 -18.51 -9.81 3.60
CA GLU A 74 -18.96 -8.56 2.97
C GLU A 74 -17.82 -7.87 2.25
N ALA A 75 -16.65 -7.77 2.90
CA ALA A 75 -15.46 -7.19 2.27
C ALA A 75 -15.04 -7.99 1.04
N LYS A 76 -15.00 -9.33 1.10
CA LYS A 76 -14.66 -10.18 -0.04
C LYS A 76 -15.59 -9.98 -1.23
N GLN A 77 -16.87 -9.71 -1.00
CA GLN A 77 -17.85 -9.42 -2.05
C GLN A 77 -17.66 -8.03 -2.68
N LEU A 78 -17.18 -7.05 -1.89
CA LEU A 78 -16.99 -5.68 -2.34
C LEU A 78 -15.63 -5.45 -3.01
N LEU A 79 -14.56 -6.13 -2.55
CA LEU A 79 -13.20 -5.95 -3.06
C LEU A 79 -13.09 -6.00 -4.60
N PRO A 80 -13.74 -6.94 -5.31
CA PRO A 80 -13.67 -6.99 -6.78
C PRO A 80 -14.40 -5.85 -7.50
N LYS A 81 -15.23 -5.09 -6.78
CA LYS A 81 -16.09 -4.04 -7.32
C LYS A 81 -15.59 -2.63 -7.00
N LEU A 82 -14.47 -2.53 -6.28
CA LEU A 82 -13.92 -1.24 -5.89
C LEU A 82 -13.57 -0.38 -7.10
N PRO A 83 -13.85 0.93 -7.06
CA PRO A 83 -13.50 1.86 -8.12
C PRO A 83 -11.99 1.94 -8.37
N PRO A 84 -11.57 2.34 -9.59
CA PRO A 84 -10.16 2.49 -9.91
C PRO A 84 -9.50 3.58 -9.06
N LEU A 85 -8.20 3.42 -8.81
CA LEU A 85 -7.33 4.47 -8.30
C LEU A 85 -6.54 5.09 -9.45
N ILE A 86 -6.19 6.36 -9.31
CA ILE A 86 -5.34 7.06 -10.28
C ILE A 86 -3.88 6.80 -9.94
N THR A 87 -3.19 6.09 -10.82
CA THR A 87 -1.78 5.71 -10.69
C THR A 87 -0.91 6.41 -11.72
N GLN A 88 0.40 6.49 -11.49
CA GLN A 88 1.36 7.01 -12.47
C GLN A 88 1.50 6.05 -13.65
N PHE A 89 1.64 6.60 -14.86
CA PHE A 89 2.02 5.80 -16.02
C PHE A 89 3.52 5.50 -15.98
N GLY A 90 3.90 4.22 -15.94
CA GLY A 90 5.29 3.81 -15.84
C GLY A 90 5.45 2.35 -15.47
N ASP A 91 6.70 1.95 -15.21
CA ASP A 91 7.06 0.60 -14.83
C ASP A 91 7.17 0.48 -13.31
N TYR A 92 6.62 -0.60 -12.77
CA TYR A 92 6.56 -0.89 -11.35
C TYR A 92 7.39 -2.15 -11.05
N ASN A 93 8.44 -2.00 -10.25
CA ASN A 93 9.29 -3.11 -9.86
C ASN A 93 9.12 -3.39 -8.36
N THR A 94 8.71 -4.59 -8.00
CA THR A 94 8.59 -5.05 -6.62
C THR A 94 9.91 -5.62 -6.12
N SER A 95 10.26 -5.32 -4.88
CA SER A 95 11.41 -5.91 -4.21
C SER A 95 11.14 -7.38 -3.86
N VAL A 96 12.20 -8.17 -3.77
CA VAL A 96 12.11 -9.55 -3.26
C VAL A 96 11.57 -9.52 -1.83
N GLY A 97 10.56 -10.35 -1.55
CA GLY A 97 9.90 -10.40 -0.25
C GLY A 97 8.78 -9.38 -0.04
N ALA A 98 8.53 -8.49 -1.00
CA ALA A 98 7.37 -7.62 -0.94
C ALA A 98 6.08 -8.43 -1.13
N ASN A 99 5.08 -8.16 -0.28
CA ASN A 99 3.80 -8.87 -0.28
C ASN A 99 2.72 -7.99 -0.91
N VAL A 100 2.32 -8.34 -2.14
CA VAL A 100 1.34 -7.56 -2.91
C VAL A 100 -0.06 -7.95 -2.48
N PHE A 101 -0.84 -6.96 -2.05
CA PHE A 101 -2.25 -7.12 -1.66
C PHE A 101 -3.19 -6.97 -2.86
N PHE A 102 -3.02 -5.88 -3.64
CA PHE A 102 -3.72 -5.67 -4.90
C PHE A 102 -2.73 -5.44 -6.03
N TYR A 103 -3.03 -6.02 -7.19
CA TYR A 103 -2.42 -5.67 -8.46
C TYR A 103 -3.26 -4.63 -9.21
N GLN A 104 -2.66 -3.98 -10.20
CA GLN A 104 -3.33 -3.05 -11.10
C GLN A 104 -3.94 -3.79 -12.29
N LYS A 105 -5.22 -3.56 -12.57
CA LYS A 105 -5.86 -3.91 -13.83
C LYS A 105 -6.12 -2.62 -14.61
N ILE A 106 -5.46 -2.46 -15.77
CA ILE A 106 -5.45 -1.22 -16.55
C ILE A 106 -6.05 -1.50 -17.92
N GLY A 107 -7.08 -0.72 -18.32
CA GLY A 107 -7.75 -0.92 -19.61
C GLY A 107 -8.31 -2.31 -19.81
N GLY A 108 -8.74 -2.98 -18.73
CA GLY A 108 -9.22 -4.36 -18.77
C GLY A 108 -8.13 -5.44 -18.72
N VAL A 109 -6.84 -5.06 -18.83
CA VAL A 109 -5.70 -6.00 -18.80
C VAL A 109 -5.14 -6.12 -17.39
N SER A 110 -4.99 -7.36 -16.91
CA SER A 110 -4.32 -7.64 -15.64
C SER A 110 -2.81 -7.46 -15.79
N THR A 111 -2.19 -6.77 -14.84
CA THR A 111 -0.75 -6.54 -14.81
C THR A 111 -0.12 -7.12 -13.55
N ASN A 112 1.20 -7.21 -13.52
CA ASN A 112 1.97 -7.54 -12.32
C ASN A 112 2.37 -6.28 -11.53
N TYR A 113 1.83 -5.12 -11.88
CA TYR A 113 2.12 -3.87 -11.18
C TYR A 113 1.36 -3.82 -9.85
N PRO A 114 2.04 -3.61 -8.73
CA PRO A 114 1.36 -3.53 -7.44
C PRO A 114 0.53 -2.25 -7.35
N LEU A 115 -0.73 -2.37 -6.90
CA LEU A 115 -1.57 -1.24 -6.50
C LEU A 115 -1.43 -0.97 -5.00
N ILE A 116 -1.42 -2.05 -4.20
CA ILE A 116 -1.12 -1.98 -2.76
C ILE A 116 -0.13 -3.09 -2.44
N VAL A 117 0.97 -2.71 -1.81
CA VAL A 117 2.05 -3.62 -1.47
C VAL A 117 2.59 -3.33 -0.07
N PHE A 118 2.96 -4.38 0.63
CA PHE A 118 3.61 -4.32 1.93
C PHE A 118 5.01 -4.89 1.85
N ASN A 119 5.91 -4.35 2.66
CA ASN A 119 7.28 -4.81 2.77
C ASN A 119 7.68 -4.86 4.25
N ASP A 120 8.39 -5.90 4.63
CA ASP A 120 8.96 -6.04 5.96
C ASP A 120 10.48 -6.21 5.84
N GLN A 121 11.21 -5.19 6.22
CA GLN A 121 12.67 -5.21 6.25
C GLN A 121 13.15 -5.29 7.70
N LEU A 122 13.45 -6.50 8.16
CA LEU A 122 14.01 -6.74 9.50
C LEU A 122 13.14 -6.15 10.64
N GLY A 123 11.83 -6.29 10.53
CA GLY A 123 10.86 -5.80 11.50
C GLY A 123 10.48 -4.32 11.34
N ASN A 124 10.96 -3.67 10.27
CA ASN A 124 10.49 -2.34 9.87
C ASN A 124 9.50 -2.49 8.70
N LYS A 125 8.21 -2.37 9.02
CA LYS A 125 7.15 -2.55 8.05
C LYS A 125 6.82 -1.27 7.32
N SER A 126 6.65 -1.38 6.03
CA SER A 126 6.11 -0.30 5.19
C SER A 126 4.95 -0.82 4.34
N GLY A 127 3.99 0.05 4.09
CA GLY A 127 2.91 -0.17 3.12
C GLY A 127 2.95 0.92 2.05
N VAL A 128 2.64 0.57 0.83
CA VAL A 128 2.57 1.52 -0.28
C VAL A 128 1.28 1.33 -1.04
N ILE A 129 0.52 2.40 -1.16
CA ILE A 129 -0.60 2.53 -2.09
C ILE A 129 -0.09 3.35 -3.26
N THR A 130 -0.01 2.76 -4.44
CA THR A 130 0.64 3.36 -5.61
C THR A 130 -0.28 4.30 -6.39
N GLY A 131 -1.46 4.57 -5.87
CA GLY A 131 -2.45 5.45 -6.49
C GLY A 131 -3.18 6.34 -5.48
N THR A 132 -3.91 7.32 -5.99
CA THR A 132 -4.80 8.20 -5.22
C THR A 132 -6.24 7.95 -5.60
N GLY A 133 -7.18 8.38 -4.74
CA GLY A 133 -8.62 8.20 -4.96
C GLY A 133 -9.31 7.27 -3.96
N LEU A 134 -8.66 6.91 -2.86
CA LEU A 134 -9.25 6.04 -1.82
C LEU A 134 -10.59 6.53 -1.28
N TRP A 135 -10.86 7.83 -1.35
CA TRP A 135 -12.15 8.39 -0.97
C TRP A 135 -13.31 7.83 -1.82
N GLN A 136 -13.03 7.44 -3.07
CA GLN A 136 -14.00 6.79 -3.96
C GLN A 136 -14.40 5.42 -3.42
N TRP A 137 -13.47 4.67 -2.81
CA TRP A 137 -13.77 3.38 -2.17
C TRP A 137 -14.72 3.55 -0.98
N LYS A 138 -14.50 4.60 -0.18
CA LYS A 138 -15.39 4.94 0.94
C LYS A 138 -16.79 5.31 0.45
N LEU A 139 -16.86 6.17 -0.57
CA LEU A 139 -18.13 6.58 -1.17
C LEU A 139 -18.87 5.39 -1.79
N TYR A 140 -18.15 4.56 -2.54
CA TYR A 140 -18.71 3.36 -3.16
C TYR A 140 -19.25 2.38 -2.12
N ASN A 141 -18.50 2.13 -1.04
CA ASN A 141 -18.97 1.29 0.05
C ASN A 141 -20.27 1.86 0.65
N HIS A 142 -20.32 3.16 0.95
CA HIS A 142 -21.51 3.80 1.49
C HIS A 142 -22.73 3.65 0.56
N LEU A 143 -22.55 3.88 -0.74
CA LEU A 143 -23.62 3.73 -1.74
C LEU A 143 -24.11 2.28 -1.89
N TYR A 144 -23.25 1.30 -1.60
CA TYR A 144 -23.56 -0.12 -1.83
C TYR A 144 -24.16 -0.82 -0.60
N THR A 145 -23.77 -0.39 0.61
CA THR A 145 -24.14 -1.06 1.87
C THR A 145 -24.72 -0.10 2.91
N ASP A 146 -24.92 1.17 2.56
CA ASP A 146 -25.42 2.24 3.42
C ASP A 146 -24.55 2.51 4.68
N ASN A 147 -23.32 2.01 4.66
CA ASN A 147 -22.31 2.19 5.71
C ASN A 147 -20.89 2.30 5.10
N CYS A 148 -19.87 2.39 5.96
CA CYS A 148 -18.46 2.46 5.53
C CYS A 148 -17.62 1.33 6.14
N ASP A 149 -18.23 0.24 6.59
CA ASP A 149 -17.57 -0.77 7.41
C ASP A 149 -16.49 -1.52 6.64
N VAL A 150 -16.74 -1.89 5.39
CA VAL A 150 -15.75 -2.57 4.55
C VAL A 150 -14.55 -1.64 4.27
N PHE A 151 -14.80 -0.37 3.95
CA PHE A 151 -13.70 0.58 3.76
C PHE A 151 -12.88 0.74 5.04
N ASN A 152 -13.53 0.89 6.18
CA ASN A 152 -12.88 0.99 7.48
C ASN A 152 -12.10 -0.28 7.81
N GLU A 153 -12.66 -1.46 7.50
CA GLU A 153 -11.96 -2.75 7.67
C GLU A 153 -10.65 -2.78 6.86
N ILE A 154 -10.71 -2.41 5.58
CA ILE A 154 -9.53 -2.38 4.70
C ILE A 154 -8.46 -1.46 5.28
N ILE A 155 -8.81 -0.21 5.59
CA ILE A 155 -7.87 0.79 6.09
C ILE A 155 -7.29 0.38 7.44
N ASN A 156 -8.13 -0.10 8.36
CA ASN A 156 -7.69 -0.52 9.69
C ASN A 156 -6.73 -1.72 9.61
N LYS A 157 -7.02 -2.72 8.77
CA LYS A 157 -6.13 -3.88 8.60
C LYS A 157 -4.79 -3.48 8.00
N MET A 158 -4.77 -2.60 7.01
CA MET A 158 -3.52 -2.05 6.46
C MET A 158 -2.73 -1.29 7.54
N ALA A 159 -3.38 -0.42 8.30
CA ALA A 159 -2.73 0.36 9.35
C ALA A 159 -2.20 -0.54 10.47
N LEU A 160 -2.99 -1.50 10.94
CA LEU A 160 -2.58 -2.48 11.95
C LEU A 160 -1.40 -3.34 11.48
N TYR A 161 -1.44 -3.82 10.23
CA TYR A 161 -0.34 -4.61 9.67
C TYR A 161 0.97 -3.83 9.66
N VAL A 162 0.93 -2.58 9.21
CA VAL A 162 2.12 -1.71 9.16
C VAL A 162 2.57 -1.32 10.56
N SER A 163 1.67 -1.08 11.52
CA SER A 163 2.00 -0.67 12.89
C SER A 163 2.44 -1.83 13.79
N ALA A 164 2.09 -3.07 13.45
CA ALA A 164 2.47 -4.23 14.23
C ALA A 164 4.00 -4.39 14.20
N LYS A 165 4.65 -4.21 15.36
CA LYS A 165 6.07 -4.50 15.52
C LYS A 165 6.29 -5.98 15.24
N GLY A 166 7.22 -6.31 14.35
CA GLY A 166 7.64 -7.69 14.13
C GLY A 166 8.10 -8.30 15.46
N ASP A 167 7.55 -9.46 15.80
CA ASP A 167 7.97 -10.17 17.01
C ASP A 167 9.43 -10.59 16.83
N LYS A 168 10.34 -9.91 17.53
CA LYS A 168 11.78 -10.18 17.48
C LYS A 168 12.17 -11.43 18.27
N SER A 169 11.22 -12.18 18.80
CA SER A 169 11.50 -13.41 19.53
C SER A 169 11.78 -14.56 18.55
N LEU A 170 13.04 -14.79 18.32
CA LEU A 170 13.61 -15.88 17.51
C LEU A 170 13.45 -17.27 18.14
N CYS A 171 12.52 -17.56 18.97
CA CYS A 171 12.06 -18.86 19.46
C CYS A 171 11.45 -18.71 20.85
N ARG A 172 10.17 -19.01 21.01
CA ARG A 172 9.60 -19.43 22.29
C ARG A 172 9.78 -20.96 22.40
N VAL A 173 10.83 -21.37 23.07
CA VAL A 173 10.93 -22.76 23.53
C VAL A 173 10.06 -22.87 24.79
N THR A 174 8.88 -23.45 24.67
CA THR A 174 8.08 -23.89 25.82
C THR A 174 8.61 -25.27 26.23
N SER A 175 9.40 -25.32 27.29
CA SER A 175 9.67 -26.57 28.01
C SER A 175 8.38 -27.03 28.69
N LYS A 176 7.85 -28.17 28.29
CA LYS A 176 6.85 -28.90 29.07
C LYS A 176 7.60 -29.69 30.15
N ASN A 177 7.38 -29.34 31.41
CA ASN A 177 7.59 -30.27 32.54
C ASN A 177 6.49 -31.29 32.57
#